data_cb3ebd3655840cc114ba71b2b540a016
#
_entry.id   cb3ebd3655840cc114ba71b2b540a016
#
_cell.length_a   1.000
_cell.length_b   1.000
_cell.length_c   1.000
_cell.angle_alpha   90.00
_cell.angle_beta   90.00
_cell.angle_gamma   90.00
#
_symmetry.space_group_name_H-M   'P 1'
#
loop_
_entity.id
_entity.type
_entity.pdbx_description
1 polymer ?
#
loop_
_entity_poly.entity_id
_entity_poly.type
_entity_poly.pdbx_seq_one_letter_code
_entity_poly.pdbx_strand_id
1 'polypeptide(L)'
;MKNGKFVMDAHTGFWDASAENCKNKYGEAFVETFYAFHTGFNPGGQAQWTMDYEKTFRKVDPDWYLETMFVQGDADMAILSTQVLMDFYHTGFTNPERNAEMIKRAPDRLIGLGGIDPRAPDALEQVDRQVELGMKGFKWYTAEWRGESRGWKANDPMVFPLYERCIELGIKNMHFHKGPAVEPLALERFDVRDIDEPSTLYPELNFIVDHCGLPRLDDFCWLSARSPNVYASLAVALAFVHNRPRFFANVMANLLFWLGPDRIIYGTDFPIWYPQWQLDDLMAFQLPADIEDEFGVSLTDETKEKIIGGNIARLYDIDTAAKLAQLKGDALDVRRDERVASTPSQTAGAGAR
;
A
#
# COMPACT_ATOMS: atom_id res chain seq x y z
N MET A 1 12.51 -11.71 -4.79
CA MET A 1 13.31 -11.96 -3.54
C MET A 1 14.53 -11.06 -3.54
N LYS A 2 14.57 -10.07 -2.66
CA LYS A 2 15.71 -9.13 -2.57
C LYS A 2 16.80 -9.69 -1.66
N ASN A 3 17.93 -10.10 -2.24
CA ASN A 3 19.08 -10.64 -1.48
C ASN A 3 18.73 -11.78 -0.51
N GLY A 4 17.81 -12.69 -0.89
CA GLY A 4 17.34 -13.78 -0.06
C GLY A 4 16.30 -13.42 1.00
N LYS A 5 15.87 -12.15 1.07
CA LYS A 5 14.87 -11.65 2.03
C LYS A 5 13.47 -11.72 1.43
N PHE A 6 12.48 -12.01 2.26
CA PHE A 6 11.07 -11.99 1.87
C PHE A 6 10.58 -10.54 1.69
N VAL A 7 9.96 -10.26 0.56
CA VAL A 7 9.41 -8.94 0.21
C VAL A 7 7.91 -9.05 -0.03
N MET A 8 7.14 -8.31 0.77
CA MET A 8 5.69 -8.25 0.62
C MET A 8 5.23 -6.78 0.58
N ASP A 9 4.67 -6.39 -0.57
CA ASP A 9 4.12 -5.06 -0.76
C ASP A 9 2.71 -4.98 -0.17
N ALA A 10 2.54 -4.20 0.88
CA ALA A 10 1.28 -4.12 1.62
C ALA A 10 0.25 -3.17 0.98
N HIS A 11 0.61 -2.45 -0.08
CA HIS A 11 -0.29 -1.47 -0.68
C HIS A 11 -0.07 -1.33 -2.18
N THR A 12 -0.91 -2.03 -2.95
CA THR A 12 -0.94 -1.93 -4.40
C THR A 12 -2.37 -1.78 -4.91
N GLY A 13 -2.54 -1.23 -6.11
CA GLY A 13 -3.83 -1.03 -6.76
C GLY A 13 -3.96 -1.84 -8.06
N PHE A 14 -5.17 -2.27 -8.36
CA PHE A 14 -5.52 -2.91 -9.64
C PHE A 14 -6.76 -2.24 -10.20
N TRP A 15 -6.58 -1.05 -10.79
CA TRP A 15 -7.68 -0.16 -11.14
C TRP A 15 -8.07 -0.17 -12.62
N ASP A 16 -9.29 0.33 -12.85
CA ASP A 16 -9.82 0.68 -14.15
C ASP A 16 -10.38 2.12 -14.10
N ALA A 17 -9.62 3.07 -14.63
CA ALA A 17 -10.04 4.45 -14.87
C ALA A 17 -10.11 4.75 -16.38
N SER A 18 -10.45 3.73 -17.18
CA SER A 18 -10.70 3.94 -18.60
C SER A 18 -11.87 4.93 -18.82
N ALA A 19 -11.88 5.59 -19.98
CA ALA A 19 -12.93 6.55 -20.29
C ALA A 19 -14.33 5.95 -20.20
N GLU A 20 -14.48 4.67 -20.57
CA GLU A 20 -15.74 3.93 -20.48
C GLU A 20 -16.19 3.68 -19.02
N ASN A 21 -15.24 3.55 -18.09
CA ASN A 21 -15.55 3.38 -16.68
C ASN A 21 -15.70 4.70 -15.92
N CYS A 22 -15.10 5.80 -16.41
CA CYS A 22 -15.28 7.12 -15.82
C CYS A 22 -16.73 7.58 -15.98
N LYS A 23 -17.38 7.88 -14.85
CA LYS A 23 -18.79 8.26 -14.78
C LYS A 23 -19.00 9.77 -15.00
N ASN A 24 -18.00 10.57 -14.68
CA ASN A 24 -18.04 12.01 -14.75
C ASN A 24 -16.65 12.64 -14.64
N LYS A 25 -16.59 13.98 -14.71
CA LYS A 25 -15.34 14.74 -14.62
C LYS A 25 -14.52 14.49 -13.34
N TYR A 26 -15.14 14.02 -12.28
CA TYR A 26 -14.42 13.76 -11.01
C TYR A 26 -13.63 12.46 -11.08
N GLY A 27 -14.11 11.47 -11.83
CA GLY A 27 -13.30 10.27 -12.13
C GLY A 27 -12.07 10.59 -12.96
N GLU A 28 -12.23 11.48 -13.96
CA GLU A 28 -11.08 11.96 -14.75
C GLU A 28 -10.09 12.73 -13.87
N ALA A 29 -10.53 13.71 -13.08
CA ALA A 29 -9.66 14.49 -12.20
C ALA A 29 -8.91 13.61 -11.20
N PHE A 30 -9.54 12.54 -10.70
CA PHE A 30 -8.93 11.61 -9.77
C PHE A 30 -7.73 10.87 -10.39
N VAL A 31 -7.91 10.26 -11.56
CA VAL A 31 -6.82 9.53 -12.22
C VAL A 31 -5.74 10.46 -12.78
N GLU A 32 -6.10 11.66 -13.25
CA GLU A 32 -5.15 12.69 -13.67
C GLU A 32 -4.25 13.14 -12.51
N THR A 33 -4.80 13.29 -11.31
CA THR A 33 -4.00 13.62 -10.11
C THR A 33 -3.03 12.48 -9.77
N PHE A 34 -3.45 11.23 -9.88
CA PHE A 34 -2.55 10.08 -9.69
C PHE A 34 -1.43 10.08 -10.74
N TYR A 35 -1.74 10.42 -11.98
CA TYR A 35 -0.72 10.52 -13.02
C TYR A 35 0.22 11.70 -12.83
N ALA A 36 -0.26 12.81 -12.29
CA ALA A 36 0.59 13.93 -11.89
C ALA A 36 1.57 13.53 -10.78
N PHE A 37 1.14 12.70 -9.80
CA PHE A 37 2.04 12.12 -8.82
C PHE A 37 3.04 11.15 -9.44
N HIS A 38 2.57 10.29 -10.37
CA HIS A 38 3.44 9.39 -11.13
C HIS A 38 4.58 10.15 -11.80
N THR A 39 4.28 11.18 -12.58
CA THR A 39 5.28 11.94 -13.32
C THR A 39 6.13 12.85 -12.43
N GLY A 40 5.54 13.38 -11.34
CA GLY A 40 6.19 14.33 -10.44
C GLY A 40 7.20 13.71 -9.46
N PHE A 41 7.06 12.42 -9.13
CA PHE A 41 7.87 11.75 -8.11
C PHE A 41 8.72 10.58 -8.62
N ASN A 42 8.56 10.14 -9.86
CA ASN A 42 9.46 9.17 -10.45
C ASN A 42 10.89 9.70 -10.55
N PRO A 43 11.91 8.81 -10.48
CA PRO A 43 13.30 9.21 -10.71
C PRO A 43 13.46 9.91 -12.05
N GLY A 44 13.89 11.17 -12.01
CA GLY A 44 14.02 12.03 -13.20
C GLY A 44 14.98 11.47 -14.25
N GLY A 45 14.65 11.66 -15.53
CA GLY A 45 15.49 11.22 -16.65
C GLY A 45 15.51 9.71 -16.94
N GLN A 46 14.74 8.91 -16.22
CA GLN A 46 14.66 7.46 -16.39
C GLN A 46 13.34 7.05 -17.04
N ALA A 47 13.33 7.06 -18.38
CA ALA A 47 12.12 6.78 -19.17
C ALA A 47 11.49 5.41 -18.87
N GLN A 48 12.28 4.43 -18.39
CA GLN A 48 11.78 3.11 -18.00
C GLN A 48 10.79 3.15 -16.82
N TRP A 49 10.80 4.20 -16.01
CA TRP A 49 9.89 4.37 -14.88
C TRP A 49 8.67 5.24 -15.22
N THR A 50 8.48 5.64 -16.48
CA THR A 50 7.34 6.46 -16.89
C THR A 50 6.35 5.62 -17.68
N MET A 51 5.11 5.55 -17.20
CA MET A 51 4.02 4.85 -17.87
C MET A 51 3.33 5.76 -18.89
N ASP A 52 2.90 5.18 -20.01
CA ASP A 52 1.97 5.86 -20.92
C ASP A 52 0.61 5.99 -20.24
N TYR A 53 0.07 7.21 -20.22
CA TYR A 53 -1.18 7.52 -19.54
C TYR A 53 -2.36 6.68 -20.05
N GLU A 54 -2.57 6.69 -21.38
CA GLU A 54 -3.73 6.03 -21.98
C GLU A 54 -3.57 4.50 -22.08
N LYS A 55 -2.36 4.00 -22.33
CA LYS A 55 -2.14 2.59 -22.61
C LYS A 55 -1.97 1.74 -21.37
N THR A 56 -1.40 2.32 -20.29
CA THR A 56 -0.95 1.54 -19.14
C THR A 56 -1.50 2.08 -17.84
N PHE A 57 -1.51 3.41 -17.65
CA PHE A 57 -1.81 4.00 -16.35
C PHE A 57 -3.30 4.02 -16.04
N ARG A 58 -4.14 4.44 -16.98
CA ARG A 58 -5.60 4.55 -16.75
C ARG A 58 -6.26 3.20 -16.45
N LYS A 59 -5.76 2.13 -17.07
CA LYS A 59 -6.29 0.78 -16.87
C LYS A 59 -5.16 -0.19 -16.71
N VAL A 60 -5.09 -0.80 -15.54
CA VAL A 60 -4.05 -1.78 -15.21
C VAL A 60 -4.36 -3.10 -15.88
N ASP A 61 -3.45 -3.56 -16.76
CA ASP A 61 -3.53 -4.88 -17.37
C ASP A 61 -3.04 -5.95 -16.37
N PRO A 62 -3.75 -7.09 -16.24
CA PRO A 62 -3.39 -8.15 -15.29
C PRO A 62 -2.02 -8.77 -15.55
N ASP A 63 -1.66 -9.02 -16.81
CA ASP A 63 -0.38 -9.64 -17.14
C ASP A 63 0.77 -8.66 -16.93
N TRP A 64 0.56 -7.39 -17.29
CA TRP A 64 1.51 -6.32 -17.00
C TRP A 64 1.73 -6.14 -15.48
N TYR A 65 0.67 -6.21 -14.68
CA TYR A 65 0.78 -6.13 -13.21
C TYR A 65 1.66 -7.26 -12.67
N LEU A 66 1.37 -8.52 -13.03
CA LEU A 66 2.13 -9.69 -12.57
C LEU A 66 3.59 -9.63 -13.04
N GLU A 67 3.80 -9.23 -14.29
CA GLU A 67 5.14 -9.06 -14.87
C GLU A 67 5.94 -8.02 -14.09
N THR A 68 5.35 -6.83 -13.87
CA THR A 68 6.05 -5.71 -13.22
C THR A 68 6.34 -6.01 -11.75
N MET A 69 5.39 -6.59 -11.04
CA MET A 69 5.51 -6.82 -9.60
C MET A 69 6.44 -8.00 -9.28
N PHE A 70 6.30 -9.12 -9.99
CA PHE A 70 6.90 -10.40 -9.59
C PHE A 70 8.02 -10.91 -10.50
N VAL A 71 8.13 -10.40 -11.73
CA VAL A 71 9.17 -10.79 -12.69
C VAL A 71 10.20 -9.69 -12.86
N GLN A 72 9.77 -8.45 -13.07
CA GLN A 72 10.66 -7.28 -13.16
C GLN A 72 11.03 -6.77 -11.76
N GLY A 73 10.11 -6.88 -10.80
CA GLY A 73 10.30 -6.53 -9.41
C GLY A 73 10.75 -7.70 -8.54
N ASP A 74 11.25 -7.38 -7.36
CA ASP A 74 11.73 -8.35 -6.36
C ASP A 74 10.66 -8.72 -5.31
N ALA A 75 9.39 -8.32 -5.50
CA ALA A 75 8.32 -8.70 -4.58
C ALA A 75 8.05 -10.22 -4.65
N ASP A 76 7.78 -10.82 -3.51
CA ASP A 76 7.34 -12.21 -3.38
C ASP A 76 5.81 -12.29 -3.26
N MET A 77 5.22 -11.32 -2.55
CA MET A 77 3.77 -11.16 -2.39
C MET A 77 3.34 -9.70 -2.47
N ALA A 78 2.06 -9.48 -2.76
CA ALA A 78 1.46 -8.14 -2.75
C ALA A 78 0.01 -8.16 -2.25
N ILE A 79 -0.43 -7.03 -1.67
CA ILE A 79 -1.80 -6.81 -1.23
C ILE A 79 -2.50 -5.85 -2.20
N LEU A 80 -3.62 -6.29 -2.77
CA LEU A 80 -4.49 -5.50 -3.63
C LEU A 80 -5.47 -4.68 -2.78
N SER A 81 -5.33 -3.37 -2.79
CA SER A 81 -6.24 -2.43 -2.14
C SER A 81 -7.54 -2.26 -2.91
N THR A 82 -8.60 -1.87 -2.20
CA THR A 82 -9.90 -1.54 -2.80
C THR A 82 -10.29 -0.09 -2.50
N GLN A 83 -10.59 0.66 -3.56
CA GLN A 83 -11.09 2.05 -3.54
C GLN A 83 -12.25 2.10 -4.53
N VAL A 84 -13.48 1.98 -4.03
CA VAL A 84 -14.64 1.72 -4.90
C VAL A 84 -15.00 2.97 -5.71
N LEU A 85 -15.21 4.11 -5.04
CA LEU A 85 -15.50 5.42 -5.67
C LEU A 85 -16.66 5.36 -6.69
N MET A 86 -17.79 4.76 -6.29
CA MET A 86 -18.96 4.55 -7.16
C MET A 86 -19.62 5.82 -7.69
N ASP A 87 -19.39 6.96 -7.05
CA ASP A 87 -19.85 8.25 -7.60
C ASP A 87 -18.98 8.73 -8.76
N PHE A 88 -17.79 8.19 -8.93
CA PHE A 88 -16.82 8.59 -9.96
C PHE A 88 -16.71 7.59 -11.12
N TYR A 89 -16.95 6.29 -10.83
CA TYR A 89 -16.75 5.19 -11.76
C TYR A 89 -17.98 4.27 -11.81
N HIS A 90 -18.26 3.70 -12.98
CA HIS A 90 -19.42 2.85 -13.19
C HIS A 90 -19.30 1.51 -12.44
N THR A 91 -18.11 0.92 -12.44
CA THR A 91 -17.81 -0.38 -11.80
C THR A 91 -16.86 -0.27 -10.62
N GLY A 92 -16.58 0.95 -10.17
CA GLY A 92 -15.54 1.26 -9.18
C GLY A 92 -14.18 1.53 -9.81
N PHE A 93 -13.35 2.30 -9.13
CA PHE A 93 -11.95 2.51 -9.50
C PHE A 93 -11.15 1.20 -9.34
N THR A 94 -11.19 0.62 -8.15
CA THR A 94 -10.90 -0.78 -7.86
C THR A 94 -12.12 -1.40 -7.20
N ASN A 95 -12.31 -2.70 -7.29
CA ASN A 95 -13.41 -3.38 -6.59
C ASN A 95 -13.03 -4.79 -6.16
N PRO A 96 -13.70 -5.36 -5.14
CA PRO A 96 -13.37 -6.68 -4.59
C PRO A 96 -13.48 -7.82 -5.61
N GLU A 97 -14.45 -7.76 -6.52
CA GLU A 97 -14.68 -8.79 -7.54
C GLU A 97 -13.50 -8.86 -8.52
N ARG A 98 -13.01 -7.70 -8.99
CA ARG A 98 -11.82 -7.65 -9.86
C ARG A 98 -10.57 -8.10 -9.12
N ASN A 99 -10.43 -7.73 -7.86
CA ASN A 99 -9.33 -8.21 -7.02
C ASN A 99 -9.39 -9.72 -6.84
N ALA A 100 -10.59 -10.30 -6.62
CA ALA A 100 -10.77 -11.75 -6.52
C ALA A 100 -10.37 -12.47 -7.82
N GLU A 101 -10.72 -11.93 -8.99
CA GLU A 101 -10.30 -12.50 -10.28
C GLU A 101 -8.78 -12.40 -10.47
N MET A 102 -8.17 -11.30 -10.04
CA MET A 102 -6.71 -11.13 -10.11
C MET A 102 -5.99 -12.12 -9.17
N ILE A 103 -6.51 -12.34 -7.96
CA ILE A 103 -5.96 -13.32 -7.01
C ILE A 103 -5.95 -14.73 -7.59
N LYS A 104 -6.98 -15.14 -8.33
CA LYS A 104 -7.03 -16.47 -8.99
C LYS A 104 -5.88 -16.72 -9.95
N ARG A 105 -5.27 -15.66 -10.51
CA ARG A 105 -4.13 -15.75 -11.44
C ARG A 105 -2.80 -16.02 -10.71
N ALA A 106 -2.67 -15.58 -9.45
CA ALA A 106 -1.48 -15.80 -8.62
C ALA A 106 -1.88 -15.97 -7.14
N PRO A 107 -2.60 -17.07 -6.80
CA PRO A 107 -3.23 -17.21 -5.48
C PRO A 107 -2.23 -17.31 -4.32
N ASP A 108 -1.01 -17.73 -4.60
CA ASP A 108 0.05 -17.84 -3.60
C ASP A 108 0.83 -16.52 -3.39
N ARG A 109 0.62 -15.53 -4.27
CA ARG A 109 1.35 -14.25 -4.28
C ARG A 109 0.48 -13.04 -3.97
N LEU A 110 -0.85 -13.15 -4.09
CA LEU A 110 -1.77 -12.03 -3.95
C LEU A 110 -2.74 -12.23 -2.79
N ILE A 111 -2.93 -11.16 -2.02
CA ILE A 111 -3.98 -11.01 -1.01
C ILE A 111 -4.87 -9.85 -1.44
N GLY A 112 -6.20 -9.97 -1.27
CA GLY A 112 -7.13 -8.89 -1.55
C GLY A 112 -7.68 -8.26 -0.27
N LEU A 113 -7.85 -6.95 -0.31
CA LEU A 113 -8.65 -6.21 0.65
C LEU A 113 -10.04 -5.96 0.07
N GLY A 114 -11.05 -6.10 0.90
CA GLY A 114 -12.38 -5.59 0.63
C GLY A 114 -12.44 -4.07 0.72
N GLY A 115 -13.54 -3.49 0.26
CA GLY A 115 -13.83 -2.05 0.39
C GLY A 115 -15.32 -1.84 0.59
N ILE A 116 -15.69 -1.08 1.62
CA ILE A 116 -17.08 -0.88 2.01
C ILE A 116 -17.31 0.59 2.29
N ASP A 117 -18.41 1.11 1.75
CA ASP A 117 -18.99 2.37 2.19
C ASP A 117 -19.95 2.09 3.36
N PRO A 118 -19.63 2.50 4.60
CA PRO A 118 -20.45 2.20 5.77
C PRO A 118 -21.86 2.85 5.71
N ARG A 119 -22.08 3.77 4.78
CA ARG A 119 -23.37 4.42 4.54
C ARG A 119 -24.27 3.61 3.61
N ALA A 120 -23.77 2.52 3.04
CA ALA A 120 -24.57 1.62 2.21
C ALA A 120 -25.61 0.89 3.08
N PRO A 121 -26.86 0.73 2.61
CA PRO A 121 -27.89 0.04 3.38
C PRO A 121 -27.59 -1.45 3.61
N ASP A 122 -26.77 -2.05 2.77
CA ASP A 122 -26.31 -3.46 2.81
C ASP A 122 -24.85 -3.58 3.25
N ALA A 123 -24.30 -2.62 4.02
CA ALA A 123 -22.88 -2.60 4.36
C ALA A 123 -22.43 -3.85 5.13
N LEU A 124 -23.25 -4.40 6.04
CA LEU A 124 -22.94 -5.63 6.77
C LEU A 124 -22.92 -6.85 5.85
N GLU A 125 -23.90 -6.98 4.96
CA GLU A 125 -23.95 -8.06 3.98
C GLU A 125 -22.77 -7.97 2.99
N GLN A 126 -22.27 -6.77 2.74
CA GLN A 126 -21.06 -6.59 1.93
C GLN A 126 -19.82 -7.12 2.63
N VAL A 127 -19.70 -7.02 3.97
CA VAL A 127 -18.59 -7.65 4.71
C VAL A 127 -18.60 -9.15 4.45
N ASP A 128 -19.74 -9.83 4.68
CA ASP A 128 -19.86 -11.27 4.51
C ASP A 128 -19.51 -11.71 3.08
N ARG A 129 -20.14 -11.09 2.10
CA ARG A 129 -19.91 -11.39 0.68
C ARG A 129 -18.44 -11.22 0.27
N GLN A 130 -17.77 -10.19 0.75
CA GLN A 130 -16.38 -9.94 0.37
C GLN A 130 -15.41 -10.90 1.07
N VAL A 131 -15.71 -11.33 2.29
CA VAL A 131 -14.97 -12.41 2.95
C VAL A 131 -15.17 -13.74 2.21
N GLU A 132 -16.38 -14.05 1.74
CA GLU A 132 -16.66 -15.23 0.89
C GLU A 132 -15.90 -15.17 -0.45
N LEU A 133 -15.70 -13.97 -1.02
CA LEU A 133 -14.84 -13.76 -2.19
C LEU A 133 -13.34 -13.98 -1.91
N GLY A 134 -12.96 -14.18 -0.64
CA GLY A 134 -11.58 -14.45 -0.24
C GLY A 134 -10.79 -13.23 0.22
N MET A 135 -11.44 -12.09 0.45
CA MET A 135 -10.76 -10.91 1.01
C MET A 135 -10.27 -11.21 2.44
N LYS A 136 -9.04 -10.77 2.77
CA LYS A 136 -8.36 -11.08 4.04
C LYS A 136 -8.16 -9.86 4.95
N GLY A 137 -8.74 -8.75 4.60
CA GLY A 137 -8.74 -7.47 5.31
C GLY A 137 -9.65 -6.49 4.59
N PHE A 138 -9.74 -5.28 5.10
CA PHE A 138 -10.53 -4.23 4.48
C PHE A 138 -9.73 -2.95 4.30
N LYS A 139 -9.90 -2.31 3.14
CA LYS A 139 -9.44 -0.95 2.86
C LYS A 139 -10.56 0.02 3.15
N TRP A 140 -10.29 0.98 4.01
CA TRP A 140 -11.21 2.04 4.39
C TRP A 140 -10.78 3.36 3.73
N TYR A 141 -11.58 3.82 2.77
CA TYR A 141 -11.31 5.05 2.01
C TYR A 141 -12.31 6.12 2.44
N THR A 142 -11.99 6.82 3.52
CA THR A 142 -12.93 7.65 4.28
C THR A 142 -13.43 8.92 3.56
N ALA A 143 -12.78 9.34 2.47
CA ALA A 143 -13.23 10.44 1.62
C ALA A 143 -14.13 10.01 0.45
N GLU A 144 -14.64 8.79 0.47
CA GLU A 144 -15.53 8.29 -0.57
C GLU A 144 -16.82 9.10 -0.63
N TRP A 145 -17.22 9.53 -1.85
CA TRP A 145 -18.45 10.27 -2.07
C TRP A 145 -19.65 9.33 -2.17
N ARG A 146 -20.77 9.80 -1.63
CA ARG A 146 -22.06 9.14 -1.78
C ARG A 146 -23.17 10.19 -1.77
N GLY A 147 -23.73 10.49 -2.93
CA GLY A 147 -24.70 11.57 -3.10
C GLY A 147 -24.16 12.92 -2.62
N GLU A 148 -24.81 13.55 -1.66
CA GLU A 148 -24.36 14.81 -1.08
C GLU A 148 -23.24 14.67 -0.06
N SER A 149 -22.96 13.46 0.46
CA SER A 149 -21.91 13.24 1.44
C SER A 149 -20.53 13.15 0.79
N ARG A 150 -19.57 13.84 1.37
CA ARG A 150 -18.15 13.87 0.91
C ARG A 150 -17.24 12.94 1.73
N GLY A 151 -17.82 12.01 2.45
CA GLY A 151 -17.08 11.04 3.21
C GLY A 151 -17.60 10.83 4.62
N TRP A 152 -16.85 10.06 5.39
CA TRP A 152 -17.16 9.62 6.74
C TRP A 152 -15.87 9.57 7.57
N LYS A 153 -15.97 9.18 8.85
CA LYS A 153 -14.83 9.04 9.75
C LYS A 153 -14.70 7.62 10.26
N ALA A 154 -13.47 7.17 10.56
CA ALA A 154 -13.23 5.84 11.11
C ALA A 154 -13.97 5.62 12.46
N ASN A 155 -14.23 6.67 13.19
CA ASN A 155 -14.98 6.63 14.46
C ASN A 155 -16.44 7.04 14.35
N ASP A 156 -17.02 7.08 13.15
CA ASP A 156 -18.48 7.29 13.04
C ASP A 156 -19.21 6.04 13.59
N PRO A 157 -20.27 6.19 14.39
CA PRO A 157 -20.97 5.05 15.00
C PRO A 157 -21.45 3.98 14.02
N MET A 158 -21.73 4.36 12.77
CA MET A 158 -22.15 3.40 11.74
C MET A 158 -21.04 2.44 11.29
N VAL A 159 -19.77 2.73 11.60
CA VAL A 159 -18.62 1.88 11.23
C VAL A 159 -18.41 0.76 12.26
N PHE A 160 -18.76 0.99 13.52
CA PHE A 160 -18.49 0.04 14.61
C PHE A 160 -19.09 -1.35 14.38
N PRO A 161 -20.36 -1.49 13.94
CA PRO A 161 -20.91 -2.80 13.60
C PRO A 161 -20.13 -3.55 12.53
N LEU A 162 -19.46 -2.82 11.61
CA LEU A 162 -18.63 -3.44 10.57
C LEU A 162 -17.31 -3.97 11.15
N TYR A 163 -16.72 -3.27 12.13
CA TYR A 163 -15.55 -3.77 12.87
C TYR A 163 -15.90 -5.04 13.66
N GLU A 164 -17.02 -5.01 14.36
CA GLU A 164 -17.53 -6.16 15.13
C GLU A 164 -17.76 -7.37 14.19
N ARG A 165 -18.38 -7.14 13.04
CA ARG A 165 -18.57 -8.20 12.05
C ARG A 165 -17.25 -8.75 11.50
N CYS A 166 -16.26 -7.89 11.24
CA CYS A 166 -14.93 -8.33 10.84
C CYS A 166 -14.29 -9.23 11.91
N ILE A 167 -14.39 -8.86 13.20
CA ILE A 167 -13.88 -9.67 14.32
C ILE A 167 -14.56 -11.03 14.38
N GLU A 168 -15.90 -11.10 14.25
CA GLU A 168 -16.67 -12.33 14.23
C GLU A 168 -16.22 -13.29 13.10
N LEU A 169 -15.85 -12.74 11.95
CA LEU A 169 -15.36 -13.48 10.79
C LEU A 169 -13.84 -13.76 10.82
N GLY A 170 -13.14 -13.37 11.90
CA GLY A 170 -11.70 -13.55 12.04
C GLY A 170 -10.85 -12.61 11.17
N ILE A 171 -11.44 -11.56 10.62
CA ILE A 171 -10.74 -10.53 9.83
C ILE A 171 -10.19 -9.47 10.78
N LYS A 172 -8.87 -9.29 10.80
CA LYS A 172 -8.19 -8.41 11.76
C LYS A 172 -7.57 -7.17 11.15
N ASN A 173 -7.24 -7.19 9.85
CA ASN A 173 -6.41 -6.16 9.23
C ASN A 173 -7.27 -5.10 8.53
N MET A 174 -7.23 -3.87 9.08
CA MET A 174 -7.98 -2.70 8.63
C MET A 174 -7.01 -1.66 8.10
N HIS A 175 -6.95 -1.49 6.77
CA HIS A 175 -6.09 -0.52 6.09
C HIS A 175 -6.84 0.79 5.87
N PHE A 176 -6.36 1.87 6.46
CA PHE A 176 -6.99 3.18 6.36
C PHE A 176 -6.17 4.13 5.50
N HIS A 177 -6.79 4.73 4.49
CA HIS A 177 -6.19 5.86 3.82
C HIS A 177 -6.24 7.08 4.76
N LYS A 178 -5.10 7.48 5.30
CA LYS A 178 -4.92 8.66 6.13
C LYS A 178 -3.65 9.38 5.67
N GLY A 179 -3.80 10.21 4.65
CA GLY A 179 -2.64 10.78 3.98
C GLY A 179 -3.00 11.89 3.01
N PRO A 180 -2.24 12.03 1.92
CA PRO A 180 -2.49 13.06 0.93
C PRO A 180 -3.88 12.93 0.33
N ALA A 181 -4.56 14.07 0.20
CA ALA A 181 -5.80 14.11 -0.55
C ALA A 181 -5.49 14.14 -2.06
N VAL A 182 -6.33 13.45 -2.80
CA VAL A 182 -6.34 13.43 -4.26
C VAL A 182 -7.56 14.22 -4.72
N GLU A 183 -7.41 15.12 -5.69
CA GLU A 183 -8.56 15.83 -6.26
C GLU A 183 -9.57 14.83 -6.83
N PRO A 184 -10.87 14.98 -6.58
CA PRO A 184 -11.56 16.09 -5.90
C PRO A 184 -11.92 15.81 -4.43
N LEU A 185 -11.23 14.91 -3.76
CA LEU A 185 -11.59 14.41 -2.43
C LEU A 185 -11.31 15.43 -1.32
N ALA A 186 -12.12 15.37 -0.26
CA ALA A 186 -12.00 16.28 0.88
C ALA A 186 -10.87 15.88 1.81
N LEU A 187 -9.84 16.72 1.94
CA LEU A 187 -8.66 16.51 2.79
C LEU A 187 -9.02 16.17 4.23
N GLU A 188 -10.03 16.82 4.81
CA GLU A 188 -10.44 16.62 6.20
C GLU A 188 -10.88 15.18 6.52
N ARG A 189 -11.31 14.41 5.50
CA ARG A 189 -11.74 13.01 5.66
C ARG A 189 -10.57 12.05 5.78
N PHE A 190 -9.36 12.50 5.49
CA PHE A 190 -8.13 11.74 5.66
C PHE A 190 -7.36 12.11 6.95
N ASP A 191 -7.98 12.84 7.86
CA ASP A 191 -7.39 13.15 9.17
C ASP A 191 -7.21 11.87 9.99
N VAL A 192 -6.00 11.64 10.48
CA VAL A 192 -5.63 10.41 11.18
C VAL A 192 -6.21 10.30 12.59
N ARG A 193 -6.63 11.43 13.18
CA ARG A 193 -7.09 11.48 14.57
C ARG A 193 -8.37 10.69 14.83
N ASP A 194 -9.14 10.36 13.80
CA ASP A 194 -10.34 9.52 13.92
C ASP A 194 -10.04 8.02 14.11
N ILE A 195 -8.77 7.61 14.03
CA ILE A 195 -8.30 6.25 14.36
C ILE A 195 -8.18 6.04 15.86
N ASP A 196 -8.09 7.11 16.66
CA ASP A 196 -7.84 7.05 18.09
C ASP A 196 -8.87 6.21 18.88
N GLU A 197 -10.14 6.53 18.68
CA GLU A 197 -11.23 5.85 19.39
C GLU A 197 -11.37 4.38 18.98
N PRO A 198 -11.47 4.03 17.67
CA PRO A 198 -11.62 2.63 17.27
C PRO A 198 -10.39 1.78 17.60
N SER A 199 -9.17 2.31 17.56
CA SER A 199 -7.99 1.55 17.97
C SER A 199 -7.97 1.21 19.46
N THR A 200 -8.65 2.02 20.28
CA THR A 200 -8.82 1.77 21.71
C THR A 200 -9.95 0.78 21.99
N LEU A 201 -11.08 0.91 21.28
CA LEU A 201 -12.26 0.08 21.49
C LEU A 201 -12.13 -1.34 20.94
N TYR A 202 -11.32 -1.52 19.87
CA TYR A 202 -11.14 -2.78 19.15
C TYR A 202 -9.67 -3.22 19.16
N PRO A 203 -9.12 -3.63 20.31
CA PRO A 203 -7.71 -4.04 20.41
C PRO A 203 -7.39 -5.33 19.64
N GLU A 204 -8.40 -6.09 19.22
CA GLU A 204 -8.28 -7.28 18.37
C GLU A 204 -7.98 -6.94 16.90
N LEU A 205 -8.27 -5.69 16.48
CA LEU A 205 -8.03 -5.23 15.10
C LEU A 205 -6.66 -4.55 14.98
N ASN A 206 -6.03 -4.75 13.84
CA ASN A 206 -4.83 -4.03 13.42
C ASN A 206 -5.22 -2.85 12.54
N PHE A 207 -4.94 -1.64 12.97
CA PHE A 207 -5.19 -0.41 12.23
C PHE A 207 -3.93 -0.03 11.45
N ILE A 208 -3.89 -0.37 10.17
CA ILE A 208 -2.77 -0.07 9.28
C ILE A 208 -3.05 1.28 8.61
N VAL A 209 -2.31 2.29 9.00
CA VAL A 209 -2.48 3.66 8.52
C VAL A 209 -1.59 3.88 7.30
N ASP A 210 -2.22 3.87 6.14
CA ASP A 210 -1.52 4.12 4.88
C ASP A 210 -1.03 5.57 4.81
N HIS A 211 0.15 5.75 4.22
CA HIS A 211 0.82 7.04 4.05
C HIS A 211 1.30 7.68 5.35
N CYS A 212 1.39 6.88 6.45
CA CYS A 212 1.89 7.32 7.75
C CYS A 212 1.16 8.56 8.32
N GLY A 213 -0.10 8.77 7.94
CA GLY A 213 -0.88 9.95 8.34
C GLY A 213 -0.40 11.27 7.74
N LEU A 214 0.53 11.28 6.77
CA LEU A 214 1.07 12.49 6.16
C LEU A 214 -0.04 13.40 5.59
N PRO A 215 0.05 14.71 5.78
CA PRO A 215 1.15 15.48 6.37
C PRO A 215 1.11 15.61 7.90
N ARG A 216 0.20 14.92 8.61
CA ARG A 216 -0.01 14.97 10.07
C ARG A 216 0.80 13.88 10.79
N LEU A 217 2.11 13.83 10.49
CA LEU A 217 3.00 12.80 11.04
C LEU A 217 3.04 12.83 12.59
N ASP A 218 3.08 14.01 13.20
CA ASP A 218 3.15 14.14 14.64
C ASP A 218 1.87 13.62 15.32
N ASP A 219 0.69 13.98 14.80
CA ASP A 219 -0.59 13.44 15.29
C ASP A 219 -0.62 11.91 15.20
N PHE A 220 -0.13 11.34 14.09
CA PHE A 220 -0.02 9.90 13.89
C PHE A 220 0.95 9.25 14.88
N CYS A 221 2.12 9.84 15.10
CA CYS A 221 3.13 9.31 16.01
C CYS A 221 2.63 9.28 17.45
N TRP A 222 2.00 10.37 17.92
CA TRP A 222 1.41 10.42 19.26
C TRP A 222 0.27 9.43 19.45
N LEU A 223 -0.60 9.27 18.47
CA LEU A 223 -1.64 8.24 18.47
C LEU A 223 -1.02 6.83 18.58
N SER A 224 -0.05 6.52 17.73
CA SER A 224 0.57 5.20 17.62
C SER A 224 1.40 4.85 18.86
N ALA A 225 1.96 5.84 19.56
CA ALA A 225 2.73 5.61 20.77
C ALA A 225 1.89 4.95 21.89
N ARG A 226 0.60 5.29 21.96
CA ARG A 226 -0.31 4.73 22.97
C ARG A 226 -1.10 3.51 22.48
N SER A 227 -1.24 3.33 21.17
CA SER A 227 -2.07 2.28 20.55
C SER A 227 -1.19 1.24 19.87
N PRO A 228 -0.89 0.09 20.53
CA PRO A 228 0.06 -0.91 20.03
C PRO A 228 -0.44 -1.66 18.79
N ASN A 229 -1.72 -1.59 18.48
CA ASN A 229 -2.38 -2.16 17.32
C ASN A 229 -2.48 -1.20 16.11
N VAL A 230 -1.77 -0.05 16.18
CA VAL A 230 -1.67 0.91 15.05
C VAL A 230 -0.31 0.77 14.39
N TYR A 231 -0.31 0.66 13.06
CA TYR A 231 0.84 0.40 12.20
C TYR A 231 0.97 1.49 11.14
N ALA A 232 2.21 1.82 10.75
CA ALA A 232 2.52 2.76 9.68
C ALA A 232 2.79 2.03 8.37
N SER A 233 2.03 2.33 7.30
CA SER A 233 2.37 1.89 5.95
C SER A 233 3.10 3.01 5.21
N LEU A 234 4.25 2.68 4.62
CA LEU A 234 5.13 3.62 3.91
C LEU A 234 4.64 4.01 2.51
N ALA A 235 3.52 3.48 2.04
CA ALA A 235 2.93 3.87 0.76
C ALA A 235 2.90 5.40 0.62
N VAL A 236 3.20 5.96 -0.54
CA VAL A 236 3.45 7.38 -0.80
C VAL A 236 4.70 7.94 -0.08
N ALA A 237 4.83 7.71 1.24
CA ALA A 237 5.99 8.21 1.99
C ALA A 237 7.31 7.70 1.39
N LEU A 238 7.30 6.47 0.89
CA LEU A 238 8.45 5.83 0.26
C LEU A 238 8.91 6.54 -1.03
N ALA A 239 7.99 7.15 -1.80
CA ALA A 239 8.38 7.90 -3.00
C ALA A 239 9.32 9.09 -2.70
N PHE A 240 9.34 9.57 -1.46
CA PHE A 240 10.26 10.63 -1.04
C PHE A 240 11.70 10.16 -0.79
N VAL A 241 11.96 8.84 -0.69
CA VAL A 241 13.31 8.32 -0.49
C VAL A 241 14.27 8.80 -1.58
N HIS A 242 13.80 8.87 -2.83
CA HIS A 242 14.57 9.35 -3.97
C HIS A 242 14.61 10.89 -4.07
N ASN A 243 13.43 11.53 -4.06
CA ASN A 243 13.31 12.94 -4.42
C ASN A 243 13.56 13.90 -3.27
N ARG A 244 13.32 13.47 -2.03
CA ARG A 244 13.44 14.28 -0.81
C ARG A 244 14.03 13.46 0.34
N PRO A 245 15.27 12.95 0.20
CA PRO A 245 15.84 11.96 1.15
C PRO A 245 15.91 12.49 2.59
N ARG A 246 16.15 13.79 2.80
CA ARG A 246 16.14 14.38 4.14
C ARG A 246 14.73 14.40 4.77
N PHE A 247 13.70 14.68 3.98
CA PHE A 247 12.31 14.58 4.44
C PHE A 247 11.97 13.14 4.81
N PHE A 248 12.32 12.17 3.95
CA PHE A 248 12.12 10.76 4.21
C PHE A 248 12.87 10.30 5.48
N ALA A 249 14.12 10.76 5.68
CA ALA A 249 14.88 10.48 6.90
C ALA A 249 14.14 10.93 8.17
N ASN A 250 13.58 12.15 8.17
CA ASN A 250 12.77 12.63 9.30
C ASN A 250 11.51 11.79 9.54
N VAL A 251 10.82 11.39 8.47
CA VAL A 251 9.66 10.49 8.60
C VAL A 251 10.09 9.17 9.24
N MET A 252 11.13 8.52 8.71
CA MET A 252 11.61 7.24 9.22
C MET A 252 12.10 7.31 10.66
N ALA A 253 12.83 8.37 11.04
CA ALA A 253 13.33 8.55 12.39
C ALA A 253 12.17 8.72 13.40
N ASN A 254 11.16 9.52 13.06
CA ASN A 254 9.95 9.65 13.88
C ASN A 254 9.23 8.31 14.02
N LEU A 255 9.01 7.57 12.94
CA LEU A 255 8.36 6.26 13.00
C LEU A 255 9.16 5.25 13.84
N LEU A 256 10.48 5.20 13.68
CA LEU A 256 11.34 4.32 14.47
C LEU A 256 11.33 4.69 15.96
N PHE A 257 11.33 5.98 16.28
CA PHE A 257 11.31 6.46 17.67
C PHE A 257 9.98 6.15 18.36
N TRP A 258 8.84 6.44 17.71
CA TRP A 258 7.51 6.33 18.32
C TRP A 258 6.88 4.93 18.23
N LEU A 259 7.09 4.23 17.11
CA LEU A 259 6.47 2.92 16.84
C LEU A 259 7.44 1.75 17.04
N GLY A 260 8.75 2.01 16.90
CA GLY A 260 9.75 0.97 16.79
C GLY A 260 9.73 0.24 15.43
N PRO A 261 10.69 -0.65 15.18
CA PRO A 261 10.87 -1.30 13.88
C PRO A 261 9.77 -2.29 13.51
N ASP A 262 9.02 -2.80 14.50
CA ASP A 262 8.06 -3.90 14.31
C ASP A 262 6.66 -3.45 13.84
N ARG A 263 6.43 -2.14 13.74
CA ARG A 263 5.14 -1.56 13.35
C ARG A 263 5.21 -0.66 12.11
N ILE A 264 6.30 -0.73 11.35
CA ILE A 264 6.49 -0.03 10.08
C ILE A 264 6.38 -1.06 8.95
N ILE A 265 5.60 -0.77 7.93
CA ILE A 265 5.21 -1.69 6.87
C ILE A 265 5.57 -1.08 5.51
N TYR A 266 6.22 -1.86 4.65
CA TYR A 266 6.53 -1.51 3.27
C TYR A 266 5.26 -1.51 2.41
N GLY A 267 5.09 -0.47 1.60
CA GLY A 267 4.07 -0.34 0.59
C GLY A 267 4.52 0.65 -0.47
N THR A 268 4.27 0.36 -1.74
CA THR A 268 4.76 1.18 -2.86
C THR A 268 3.73 2.12 -3.45
N ASP A 269 2.44 1.86 -3.20
CA ASP A 269 1.33 2.48 -3.93
C ASP A 269 1.37 2.20 -5.45
N PHE A 270 1.98 1.05 -5.82
CA PHE A 270 1.97 0.59 -7.22
C PHE A 270 0.51 0.37 -7.70
N PRO A 271 0.15 0.80 -8.91
CA PRO A 271 1.00 1.30 -10.00
C PRO A 271 1.13 2.83 -10.12
N ILE A 272 0.89 3.62 -9.05
CA ILE A 272 1.28 5.04 -9.12
C ILE A 272 2.77 5.12 -9.43
N TRP A 273 3.60 4.31 -8.76
CA TRP A 273 5.02 4.21 -9.05
C TRP A 273 5.45 2.76 -9.20
N TYR A 274 6.50 2.52 -10.00
CA TYR A 274 7.11 1.20 -10.11
C TYR A 274 7.69 0.75 -8.76
N PRO A 275 7.47 -0.52 -8.34
CA PRO A 275 7.89 -0.99 -7.02
C PRO A 275 9.41 -1.15 -6.91
N GLN A 276 10.10 -1.51 -8.00
CA GLN A 276 11.51 -1.90 -7.92
C GLN A 276 12.42 -0.76 -7.50
N TRP A 277 12.30 0.44 -8.10
CA TRP A 277 13.17 1.54 -7.70
C TRP A 277 12.94 1.99 -6.25
N GLN A 278 11.70 1.92 -5.77
CA GLN A 278 11.38 2.25 -4.39
C GLN A 278 12.02 1.26 -3.41
N LEU A 279 11.98 -0.04 -3.74
CA LEU A 279 12.65 -1.08 -2.95
C LEU A 279 14.17 -0.91 -2.96
N ASP A 280 14.76 -0.65 -4.13
CA ASP A 280 16.20 -0.46 -4.28
C ASP A 280 16.69 0.74 -3.48
N ASP A 281 15.98 1.87 -3.59
CA ASP A 281 16.32 3.10 -2.88
C ASP A 281 16.16 2.93 -1.35
N LEU A 282 15.10 2.26 -0.88
CA LEU A 282 14.91 1.96 0.55
C LEU A 282 16.05 1.07 1.08
N MET A 283 16.41 0.02 0.33
CA MET A 283 17.48 -0.90 0.76
C MET A 283 18.85 -0.22 0.79
N ALA A 284 19.09 0.71 -0.11
CA ALA A 284 20.32 1.51 -0.15
C ALA A 284 20.33 2.66 0.87
N PHE A 285 19.16 3.12 1.31
CA PHE A 285 19.02 4.29 2.17
C PHE A 285 19.66 4.08 3.53
N GLN A 286 20.34 5.11 4.02
CA GLN A 286 20.87 5.20 5.40
C GLN A 286 20.34 6.49 6.04
N LEU A 287 20.01 6.44 7.31
CA LEU A 287 19.70 7.65 8.05
C LEU A 287 20.96 8.53 8.13
N PRO A 288 20.85 9.85 7.93
CA PRO A 288 21.95 10.78 8.24
C PRO A 288 22.35 10.69 9.71
N ALA A 289 23.66 10.71 9.99
CA ALA A 289 24.20 10.56 11.35
C ALA A 289 23.62 11.57 12.36
N ASP A 290 23.40 12.81 11.93
CA ASP A 290 22.79 13.84 12.77
C ASP A 290 21.32 13.52 13.16
N ILE A 291 20.58 12.82 12.31
CA ILE A 291 19.23 12.32 12.62
C ILE A 291 19.29 11.09 13.54
N GLU A 292 20.21 10.17 13.28
CA GLU A 292 20.41 9.01 14.18
C GLU A 292 20.76 9.46 15.60
N ASP A 293 21.66 10.45 15.73
CA ASP A 293 22.06 11.01 17.02
C ASP A 293 20.90 11.76 17.69
N GLU A 294 20.14 12.58 16.95
CA GLU A 294 19.01 13.36 17.49
C GLU A 294 17.90 12.47 18.03
N PHE A 295 17.52 11.42 17.30
CA PHE A 295 16.41 10.54 17.67
C PHE A 295 16.83 9.31 18.48
N GLY A 296 18.11 8.99 18.51
CA GLY A 296 18.62 7.76 19.15
C GLY A 296 18.14 6.48 18.46
N VAL A 297 17.94 6.50 17.14
CA VAL A 297 17.45 5.38 16.34
C VAL A 297 18.40 5.06 15.19
N SER A 298 18.30 3.86 14.64
CA SER A 298 19.06 3.46 13.44
C SER A 298 18.21 2.61 12.49
N LEU A 299 18.48 2.73 11.20
CA LEU A 299 17.84 1.95 10.14
C LEU A 299 18.78 0.81 9.69
N THR A 300 18.87 -0.22 10.50
CA THR A 300 19.74 -1.38 10.23
C THR A 300 19.16 -2.29 9.14
N ASP A 301 19.99 -3.21 8.62
CA ASP A 301 19.52 -4.22 7.65
C ASP A 301 18.47 -5.16 8.25
N GLU A 302 18.56 -5.48 9.55
CA GLU A 302 17.52 -6.24 10.26
C GLU A 302 16.21 -5.45 10.33
N THR A 303 16.28 -4.16 10.63
CA THR A 303 15.11 -3.26 10.62
C THR A 303 14.46 -3.21 9.24
N LYS A 304 15.27 -3.06 8.18
CA LYS A 304 14.76 -3.06 6.81
C LYS A 304 14.08 -4.38 6.45
N GLU A 305 14.64 -5.52 6.87
CA GLU A 305 14.05 -6.84 6.63
C GLU A 305 12.67 -7.00 7.29
N LYS A 306 12.51 -6.51 8.51
CA LYS A 306 11.20 -6.45 9.16
C LYS A 306 10.21 -5.59 8.37
N ILE A 307 10.65 -4.42 7.90
CA ILE A 307 9.81 -3.45 7.18
C ILE A 307 9.36 -4.00 5.83
N ILE A 308 10.28 -4.55 5.02
CA ILE A 308 9.98 -4.95 3.62
C ILE A 308 9.08 -6.18 3.50
N GLY A 309 8.92 -6.96 4.58
CA GLY A 309 8.06 -8.14 4.50
C GLY A 309 7.71 -8.77 5.85
N GLY A 310 8.63 -8.79 6.82
CA GLY A 310 8.42 -9.49 8.10
C GLY A 310 7.21 -8.99 8.89
N ASN A 311 7.03 -7.68 8.99
CA ASN A 311 5.95 -7.08 9.79
C ASN A 311 4.57 -7.37 9.19
N ILE A 312 4.39 -7.16 7.89
CA ILE A 312 3.11 -7.42 7.25
C ILE A 312 2.80 -8.93 7.18
N ALA A 313 3.81 -9.77 6.94
CA ALA A 313 3.66 -11.22 6.96
C ALA A 313 3.12 -11.71 8.32
N ARG A 314 3.63 -11.18 9.42
CA ARG A 314 3.15 -11.49 10.78
C ARG A 314 1.67 -11.11 10.98
N LEU A 315 1.22 -9.98 10.43
CA LEU A 315 -0.19 -9.55 10.54
C LEU A 315 -1.16 -10.43 9.74
N TYR A 316 -0.65 -11.15 8.74
CA TYR A 316 -1.43 -12.07 7.91
C TYR A 316 -1.11 -13.54 8.21
N ASP A 317 -0.45 -13.83 9.34
CA ASP A 317 -0.08 -15.18 9.78
C ASP A 317 0.71 -15.97 8.72
N ILE A 318 1.61 -15.29 7.97
CA ILE A 318 2.44 -15.87 6.92
C ILE A 318 3.82 -16.23 7.49
N ASP A 319 4.17 -17.51 7.45
CA ASP A 319 5.55 -17.96 7.65
C ASP A 319 6.37 -17.62 6.40
N THR A 320 7.26 -16.66 6.52
CA THR A 320 8.06 -16.13 5.40
C THR A 320 9.00 -17.17 4.81
N ALA A 321 9.57 -18.04 5.62
CA ALA A 321 10.48 -19.08 5.14
C ALA A 321 9.73 -20.18 4.38
N ALA A 322 8.59 -20.63 4.92
CA ALA A 322 7.71 -21.59 4.25
C ALA A 322 7.16 -21.01 2.95
N LYS A 323 6.76 -19.73 2.95
CA LYS A 323 6.24 -19.04 1.77
C LYS A 323 7.30 -18.92 0.67
N LEU A 324 8.52 -18.52 0.99
CA LEU A 324 9.63 -18.50 0.02
C LEU A 324 9.91 -19.88 -0.58
N ALA A 325 9.88 -20.94 0.25
CA ALA A 325 10.04 -22.30 -0.24
C ALA A 325 8.90 -22.74 -1.17
N GLN A 326 7.65 -22.32 -0.87
CA GLN A 326 6.47 -22.58 -1.71
C GLN A 326 6.55 -21.87 -3.06
N LEU A 327 7.00 -20.63 -3.09
CA LEU A 327 7.06 -19.80 -4.30
C LEU A 327 8.23 -20.18 -5.22
N LYS A 328 9.24 -20.85 -4.67
CA LYS A 328 10.43 -21.24 -5.42
C LYS A 328 10.08 -22.17 -6.58
N GLY A 329 10.40 -21.73 -7.80
CA GLY A 329 10.15 -22.48 -9.03
C GLY A 329 8.71 -22.43 -9.53
N ASP A 330 7.86 -21.55 -8.98
CA ASP A 330 6.59 -21.24 -9.64
C ASP A 330 6.80 -20.53 -10.99
N ALA A 331 5.77 -20.41 -11.80
CA ALA A 331 5.89 -19.85 -13.15
C ALA A 331 6.44 -18.42 -13.19
N LEU A 332 6.18 -17.59 -12.16
CA LEU A 332 6.67 -16.22 -12.07
C LEU A 332 8.14 -16.19 -11.60
N ASP A 333 8.52 -17.07 -10.68
CA ASP A 333 9.90 -17.22 -10.21
C ASP A 333 10.82 -17.69 -11.35
N VAL A 334 10.38 -18.70 -12.13
CA VAL A 334 11.12 -19.17 -13.32
C VAL A 334 11.33 -18.04 -14.32
N ARG A 335 10.28 -17.28 -14.64
CA ARG A 335 10.38 -16.13 -15.58
C ARG A 335 11.31 -15.04 -15.05
N ARG A 336 11.29 -14.78 -13.74
CA ARG A 336 12.22 -13.83 -13.09
C ARG A 336 13.68 -14.31 -13.23
N ASP A 337 13.95 -15.57 -12.96
CA ASP A 337 15.30 -16.15 -13.08
C ASP A 337 15.79 -16.12 -14.54
N GLU A 338 14.96 -16.44 -15.52
CA GLU A 338 15.26 -16.34 -16.94
C GLU A 338 15.61 -14.89 -17.34
N ARG A 339 14.84 -13.91 -16.87
CA ARG A 339 15.13 -12.48 -17.10
C ARG A 339 16.47 -12.07 -16.52
N VAL A 340 16.75 -12.44 -15.27
CA VAL A 340 18.03 -12.13 -14.62
C VAL A 340 19.21 -12.76 -15.39
N ALA A 341 19.07 -14.01 -15.82
CA ALA A 341 20.10 -14.71 -16.59
C ALA A 341 20.35 -14.08 -17.97
N SER A 342 19.32 -13.48 -18.57
CA SER A 342 19.41 -12.82 -19.90
C SER A 342 19.93 -11.37 -19.85
N THR A 343 19.93 -10.75 -18.65
CA THR A 343 20.41 -9.38 -18.49
C THR A 343 21.95 -9.39 -18.39
N PRO A 344 22.70 -8.71 -19.29
CA PRO A 344 24.14 -8.64 -19.22
C PRO A 344 24.58 -8.07 -17.85
N SER A 345 25.49 -8.76 -17.15
CA SER A 345 26.03 -8.25 -15.90
C SER A 345 26.71 -6.90 -16.14
N GLN A 346 26.20 -5.83 -15.57
CA GLN A 346 26.85 -4.51 -15.54
C GLN A 346 28.04 -4.50 -14.55
N THR A 347 28.91 -5.53 -14.64
CA THR A 347 30.18 -5.56 -13.91
C THR A 347 31.32 -5.29 -14.88
N ALA A 348 31.58 -4.01 -15.16
CA ALA A 348 32.92 -3.47 -15.45
C ALA A 348 32.77 -2.00 -15.90
N GLY A 349 33.02 -1.05 -14.99
CA GLY A 349 33.12 0.35 -15.40
C GLY A 349 33.09 1.40 -14.27
N ALA A 350 33.31 1.03 -13.01
CA ALA A 350 33.64 2.01 -11.98
C ALA A 350 35.17 2.09 -11.84
N GLY A 351 35.80 2.52 -12.92
CA GLY A 351 37.22 2.89 -12.95
C GLY A 351 37.31 4.40 -13.14
N ALA A 352 37.73 5.08 -12.07
CA ALA A 352 38.36 6.39 -12.04
C ALA A 352 37.73 7.54 -12.86
N ARG A 353 37.02 8.46 -12.17
CA ARG A 353 37.38 9.89 -12.25
C ARG A 353 36.89 10.60 -10.99
#